data_9b69ce150d3a4e5619d2b669ddabf02b
#
_entry.id   9b69ce150d3a4e5619d2b669ddabf02b
#
_cell.length_a   1.000
_cell.length_b   1.000
_cell.length_c   1.000
_cell.angle_alpha   90.00
_cell.angle_beta   90.00
_cell.angle_gamma   90.00
#
_symmetry.space_group_name_H-M   'P 1'
#
loop_
_entity.id
_entity.type
_entity.pdbx_description
1 polymer ?
#
loop_
_entity_poly.entity_id
_entity_poly.type
_entity_poly.pdbx_seq_one_letter_code
_entity_poly.pdbx_strand_id
1 'polypeptide(L)'
;MAKKNYVLDTSVCLTDADVIYKFDNHDIFIPLKVLEEIDGHKKRQDSVGSNARQFIRTLDAFREKSNLEKGARIGKGMGILKVVSYAILKEVIFPPDLDMRHPDHAIIATAKAIQADCENRKTIMVSRDINMRVICDSIGIEAQDYISEKAAPSFEELYNGFIVQCFDDEVIDRFYAGEDIMITEDEAEQPMYPNQYVMMVSNANDKKSALAKFKNHHEPLQAVVTKNIHDWKIDARNKEQAFAIDMLMNPDIKIVSLVGRAGSGKTLLAIAAGLQQTIGLRSDENHYSRLIVSRPVQPLGKDIGFLPGTMEEKMLPWLMPIQDNLKFLMGDRTSLEMYMEKGKIEIEALTYIRGRSISNAFIVIDEAQNLTKHEIKTIITRIGE
;
A
#
# COMPACT_ATOMS: atom_id res chain seq x y z
N MET A 1 20.70 13.56 -19.92
CA MET A 1 19.83 14.72 -19.63
C MET A 1 20.64 15.81 -18.96
N ALA A 2 20.31 17.09 -19.18
CA ALA A 2 21.00 18.20 -18.52
C ALA A 2 20.73 18.14 -17.00
N LYS A 3 21.76 18.41 -16.19
CA LYS A 3 21.67 18.39 -14.73
C LYS A 3 20.79 19.56 -14.26
N LYS A 4 19.84 19.28 -13.35
CA LYS A 4 18.89 20.26 -12.80
C LYS A 4 19.14 20.48 -11.30
N ASN A 5 18.60 21.54 -10.76
CA ASN A 5 18.56 21.85 -9.33
C ASN A 5 17.12 21.68 -8.83
N TYR A 6 16.93 20.85 -7.81
CA TYR A 6 15.65 20.67 -7.15
C TYR A 6 15.67 21.30 -5.76
N VAL A 7 14.72 22.17 -5.48
CA VAL A 7 14.54 22.77 -4.15
C VAL A 7 13.34 22.09 -3.51
N LEU A 8 13.54 21.47 -2.36
CA LEU A 8 12.51 20.68 -1.68
C LEU A 8 11.80 21.52 -0.63
N ASP A 9 10.49 21.43 -0.61
CA ASP A 9 9.62 21.98 0.41
C ASP A 9 9.45 21.02 1.61
N THR A 10 9.01 21.55 2.73
CA THR A 10 8.72 20.82 3.97
C THR A 10 7.71 19.71 3.77
N SER A 11 6.64 19.97 3.01
CA SER A 11 5.57 19.00 2.72
C SER A 11 6.11 17.73 2.05
N VAL A 12 7.12 17.86 1.21
CA VAL A 12 7.78 16.77 0.48
C VAL A 12 8.60 15.91 1.44
N CYS A 13 9.44 16.55 2.26
CA CYS A 13 10.29 15.86 3.23
C CYS A 13 9.49 15.13 4.33
N LEU A 14 8.34 15.71 4.73
CA LEU A 14 7.43 15.10 5.70
C LEU A 14 6.60 13.95 5.12
N THR A 15 6.41 13.95 3.80
CA THR A 15 5.71 12.85 3.12
C THR A 15 6.63 11.65 2.87
N ASP A 16 7.88 11.91 2.51
CA ASP A 16 8.85 10.88 2.17
C ASP A 16 10.24 11.20 2.73
N ALA A 17 10.64 10.47 3.76
CA ALA A 17 11.92 10.66 4.42
C ALA A 17 13.13 10.31 3.52
N ASP A 18 12.92 9.48 2.49
CA ASP A 18 13.94 9.02 1.57
C ASP A 18 13.95 9.81 0.23
N VAL A 19 13.22 10.91 0.17
CA VAL A 19 13.04 11.74 -1.03
C VAL A 19 14.36 12.18 -1.67
N ILE A 20 15.40 12.41 -0.89
CA ILE A 20 16.72 12.81 -1.40
C ILE A 20 17.37 11.77 -2.34
N TYR A 21 16.95 10.53 -2.30
CA TYR A 21 17.46 9.45 -3.16
C TYR A 21 16.68 9.28 -4.46
N LYS A 22 15.67 10.14 -4.73
CA LYS A 22 14.73 9.97 -5.84
C LYS A 22 14.92 10.94 -7.01
N PHE A 23 16.00 11.70 -7.01
CA PHE A 23 16.29 12.69 -8.05
C PHE A 23 17.52 12.36 -8.90
N ASP A 24 17.83 11.09 -9.06
CA ASP A 24 18.92 10.60 -9.92
C ASP A 24 20.25 11.38 -9.75
N ASN A 25 20.81 11.88 -10.87
CA ASN A 25 22.06 12.64 -10.88
C ASN A 25 21.87 14.15 -10.65
N HIS A 26 20.67 14.60 -10.28
CA HIS A 26 20.34 16.01 -10.08
C HIS A 26 20.76 16.51 -8.70
N ASP A 27 20.98 17.83 -8.58
CA ASP A 27 21.36 18.44 -7.30
C ASP A 27 20.12 18.81 -6.49
N ILE A 28 20.20 18.56 -5.18
CA ILE A 28 19.10 18.80 -4.23
C ILE A 28 19.50 19.90 -3.28
N PHE A 29 18.61 20.85 -3.10
CA PHE A 29 18.75 21.97 -2.20
C PHE A 29 17.64 21.94 -1.14
N ILE A 30 18.04 21.99 0.12
CA ILE A 30 17.13 22.09 1.27
C ILE A 30 17.28 23.50 1.85
N PRO A 31 16.25 24.35 1.74
CA PRO A 31 16.24 25.64 2.43
C PRO A 31 16.35 25.47 3.95
N LEU A 32 17.10 26.35 4.61
CA LEU A 32 17.25 26.29 6.06
C LEU A 32 15.90 26.33 6.78
N LYS A 33 14.94 27.07 6.23
CA LYS A 33 13.59 27.19 6.78
C LYS A 33 12.84 25.85 6.83
N VAL A 34 13.05 24.99 5.84
CA VAL A 34 12.50 23.63 5.82
C VAL A 34 12.98 22.83 7.02
N LEU A 35 14.24 22.96 7.42
CA LEU A 35 14.77 22.25 8.59
C LEU A 35 14.12 22.72 9.90
N GLU A 36 13.86 24.02 10.04
CA GLU A 36 13.17 24.57 11.21
C GLU A 36 11.75 24.00 11.32
N GLU A 37 11.03 23.93 10.20
CA GLU A 37 9.68 23.39 10.19
C GLU A 37 9.66 21.88 10.47
N ILE A 38 10.55 21.11 9.85
CA ILE A 38 10.68 19.65 10.10
C ILE A 38 10.98 19.41 11.59
N ASP A 39 11.82 20.25 12.21
CA ASP A 39 12.14 20.12 13.64
C ASP A 39 10.88 20.26 14.51
N GLY A 40 10.00 21.18 14.19
CA GLY A 40 8.70 21.34 14.86
C GLY A 40 7.81 20.09 14.81
N HIS A 41 7.95 19.26 13.77
CA HIS A 41 7.15 18.05 13.59
C HIS A 41 7.72 16.78 14.26
N LYS A 42 8.94 16.79 14.77
CA LYS A 42 9.59 15.63 15.40
C LYS A 42 8.83 15.03 16.59
N LYS A 43 8.08 15.87 17.33
CA LYS A 43 7.32 15.45 18.53
C LYS A 43 6.04 14.71 18.21
N ARG A 44 5.58 14.71 16.97
CA ARG A 44 4.36 14.02 16.55
C ARG A 44 4.58 12.49 16.60
N GLN A 45 3.52 11.78 16.98
CA GLN A 45 3.54 10.30 17.08
C GLN A 45 2.98 9.59 15.83
N ASP A 46 2.63 10.36 14.80
CA ASP A 46 2.10 9.86 13.53
C ASP A 46 3.22 9.62 12.48
N SER A 47 2.82 9.26 11.26
CA SER A 47 3.72 9.04 10.13
C SER A 47 4.55 10.29 9.78
N VAL A 48 3.96 11.49 9.93
CA VAL A 48 4.65 12.77 9.69
C VAL A 48 5.82 12.93 10.66
N GLY A 49 5.60 12.70 11.97
CA GLY A 49 6.66 12.74 12.95
C GLY A 49 7.73 11.66 12.77
N SER A 50 7.34 10.47 12.31
CA SER A 50 8.29 9.40 11.95
C SER A 50 9.19 9.82 10.77
N ASN A 51 8.60 10.35 9.71
CA ASN A 51 9.34 10.84 8.54
C ASN A 51 10.26 12.02 8.91
N ALA A 52 9.79 12.97 9.74
CA ALA A 52 10.60 14.08 10.23
C ALA A 52 11.86 13.57 10.94
N ARG A 53 11.71 12.63 11.87
CA ARG A 53 12.85 12.03 12.60
C ARG A 53 13.81 11.29 11.68
N GLN A 54 13.30 10.51 10.72
CA GLN A 54 14.12 9.78 9.76
C GLN A 54 14.88 10.73 8.84
N PHE A 55 14.21 11.73 8.27
CA PHE A 55 14.82 12.72 7.39
C PHE A 55 15.99 13.47 8.07
N ILE A 56 15.79 13.93 9.32
CA ILE A 56 16.85 14.61 10.07
C ILE A 56 18.04 13.67 10.36
N ARG A 57 17.78 12.40 10.72
CA ARG A 57 18.87 11.40 10.89
C ARG A 57 19.66 11.19 9.61
N THR A 58 18.98 11.18 8.48
CA THR A 58 19.64 11.07 7.17
C THR A 58 20.53 12.28 6.89
N LEU A 59 20.04 13.50 7.15
CA LEU A 59 20.84 14.71 7.00
C LEU A 59 22.05 14.74 7.96
N ASP A 60 21.87 14.29 9.20
CA ASP A 60 22.94 14.21 10.18
C ASP A 60 24.04 13.24 9.74
N ALA A 61 23.67 12.09 9.19
CA ALA A 61 24.63 11.14 8.61
C ALA A 61 25.42 11.71 7.41
N PHE A 62 24.83 12.62 6.64
CA PHE A 62 25.55 13.36 5.59
C PHE A 62 26.46 14.43 6.18
N ARG A 63 26.03 15.13 7.22
CA ARG A 63 26.82 16.14 7.92
C ARG A 63 28.11 15.55 8.51
N GLU A 64 28.03 14.35 9.09
CA GLU A 64 29.22 13.67 9.64
C GLU A 64 30.27 13.34 8.56
N LYS A 65 29.85 13.10 7.33
CA LYS A 65 30.74 12.71 6.23
C LYS A 65 31.21 13.88 5.38
N SER A 66 30.47 14.99 5.34
CA SER A 66 30.70 16.10 4.42
C SER A 66 30.09 17.39 4.92
N ASN A 67 30.60 18.53 4.40
CA ASN A 67 30.00 19.83 4.69
C ASN A 67 28.77 20.04 3.80
N LEU A 68 27.57 20.14 4.40
CA LEU A 68 26.30 20.33 3.69
C LEU A 68 26.16 21.69 3.01
N GLU A 69 26.86 22.71 3.47
CA GLU A 69 26.91 24.04 2.82
C GLU A 69 27.64 23.96 1.47
N LYS A 70 28.79 23.27 1.44
CA LYS A 70 29.57 23.07 0.22
C LYS A 70 28.95 22.01 -0.70
N GLY A 71 28.14 21.11 -0.15
CA GLY A 71 27.45 20.03 -0.81
C GLY A 71 28.04 18.65 -0.52
N ALA A 72 27.18 17.74 -0.09
CA ALA A 72 27.49 16.34 0.17
C ALA A 72 27.04 15.48 -1.01
N ARG A 73 27.87 14.57 -1.48
CA ARG A 73 27.49 13.61 -2.54
C ARG A 73 26.50 12.59 -2.00
N ILE A 74 25.33 12.45 -2.63
CA ILE A 74 24.26 11.56 -2.17
C ILE A 74 24.64 10.09 -2.37
N GLY A 75 25.25 9.76 -3.52
CA GLY A 75 25.66 8.40 -3.83
C GLY A 75 26.43 8.32 -5.16
N LYS A 76 26.89 7.10 -5.52
CA LYS A 76 27.56 6.86 -6.80
C LYS A 76 26.57 7.08 -7.96
N GLY A 77 26.86 8.01 -8.85
CA GLY A 77 25.99 8.37 -9.97
C GLY A 77 24.88 9.35 -9.61
N MET A 78 24.73 9.73 -8.35
CA MET A 78 23.74 10.69 -7.87
C MET A 78 24.29 12.11 -7.80
N GLY A 79 23.39 13.10 -7.59
CA GLY A 79 23.74 14.50 -7.41
C GLY A 79 24.34 14.81 -6.06
N ILE A 80 24.38 16.11 -5.72
CA ILE A 80 24.80 16.62 -4.43
C ILE A 80 23.61 17.14 -3.64
N LEU A 81 23.67 16.99 -2.32
CA LEU A 81 22.74 17.55 -1.37
C LEU A 81 23.36 18.79 -0.72
N LYS A 82 22.66 19.91 -0.75
CA LYS A 82 23.05 21.17 -0.08
C LYS A 82 21.96 21.65 0.86
N VAL A 83 22.38 22.15 2.00
CA VAL A 83 21.54 22.96 2.89
C VAL A 83 21.88 24.42 2.68
N VAL A 84 20.90 25.25 2.37
CA VAL A 84 21.12 26.62 1.91
C VAL A 84 20.32 27.61 2.75
N SER A 85 21.00 28.67 3.21
CA SER A 85 20.36 29.82 3.81
C SER A 85 20.14 30.91 2.75
N TYR A 86 18.94 31.49 2.70
CA TYR A 86 18.65 32.63 1.84
C TYR A 86 19.64 33.79 2.01
N ALA A 87 20.07 34.04 3.26
CA ALA A 87 20.95 35.17 3.60
C ALA A 87 22.39 35.08 2.99
N ILE A 88 22.78 33.89 2.48
CA ILE A 88 24.12 33.62 1.89
C ILE A 88 24.11 33.72 0.38
N LEU A 89 22.92 33.72 -0.23
CA LEU A 89 22.75 33.75 -1.68
C LEU A 89 22.73 35.21 -2.21
N LYS A 90 22.87 35.34 -3.54
CA LYS A 90 22.74 36.65 -4.19
C LYS A 90 21.43 37.33 -3.83
N GLU A 91 21.50 38.64 -3.58
CA GLU A 91 20.30 39.48 -3.40
C GLU A 91 19.44 39.38 -4.68
N VAL A 92 18.21 38.95 -4.49
CA VAL A 92 17.21 38.91 -5.54
C VAL A 92 16.09 39.87 -5.17
N ILE A 93 15.65 40.67 -6.13
CA ILE A 93 14.49 41.56 -5.93
C ILE A 93 13.25 40.69 -5.84
N PHE A 94 12.61 40.72 -4.68
CA PHE A 94 11.36 40.02 -4.42
C PHE A 94 10.16 40.93 -4.66
N PRO A 95 9.03 40.38 -5.16
CA PRO A 95 7.78 41.13 -5.18
C PRO A 95 7.43 41.59 -3.77
N PRO A 96 6.99 42.88 -3.59
CA PRO A 96 6.65 43.42 -2.27
C PRO A 96 5.47 42.73 -1.59
N ASP A 97 4.70 41.96 -2.35
CA ASP A 97 3.56 41.17 -1.89
C ASP A 97 3.97 39.89 -1.12
N LEU A 98 5.26 39.50 -1.19
CA LEU A 98 5.76 38.34 -0.49
C LEU A 98 6.44 38.71 0.80
N ASP A 99 5.82 38.39 1.95
CA ASP A 99 6.37 38.64 3.27
C ASP A 99 7.39 37.54 3.65
N MET A 100 8.66 37.91 3.75
CA MET A 100 9.78 37.02 4.11
C MET A 100 9.67 36.41 5.52
N ARG A 101 8.77 36.92 6.37
CA ARG A 101 8.45 36.33 7.67
C ARG A 101 7.57 35.08 7.53
N HIS A 102 6.87 34.94 6.41
CA HIS A 102 6.09 33.75 6.14
C HIS A 102 7.03 32.62 5.71
N PRO A 103 6.95 31.42 6.32
CA PRO A 103 7.86 30.32 6.03
C PRO A 103 7.91 29.95 4.56
N ASP A 104 6.76 29.79 3.90
CA ASP A 104 6.67 29.41 2.50
C ASP A 104 7.34 30.44 1.58
N HIS A 105 7.14 31.74 1.87
CA HIS A 105 7.78 32.81 1.10
C HIS A 105 9.30 32.79 1.25
N ALA A 106 9.82 32.46 2.44
CA ALA A 106 11.25 32.31 2.65
C ALA A 106 11.84 31.10 1.89
N ILE A 107 11.08 30.00 1.78
CA ILE A 107 11.46 28.84 0.99
C ILE A 107 11.47 29.18 -0.50
N ILE A 108 10.43 29.86 -1.01
CA ILE A 108 10.34 30.35 -2.40
C ILE A 108 11.47 31.31 -2.71
N ALA A 109 11.78 32.22 -1.77
CA ALA A 109 12.90 33.15 -1.90
C ALA A 109 14.23 32.43 -2.09
N THR A 110 14.45 31.38 -1.32
CA THR A 110 15.65 30.56 -1.44
C THR A 110 15.73 29.90 -2.83
N ALA A 111 14.61 29.40 -3.36
CA ALA A 111 14.56 28.82 -4.69
C ALA A 111 14.89 29.86 -5.79
N LYS A 112 14.36 31.09 -5.65
CA LYS A 112 14.62 32.19 -6.58
C LYS A 112 16.10 32.63 -6.56
N ALA A 113 16.71 32.67 -5.38
CA ALA A 113 18.11 32.99 -5.23
C ALA A 113 19.01 31.89 -5.80
N ILE A 114 18.68 30.61 -5.65
CA ILE A 114 19.39 29.49 -6.29
C ILE A 114 19.27 29.58 -7.80
N GLN A 115 18.08 29.94 -8.33
CA GLN A 115 17.89 30.16 -9.78
C GLN A 115 18.82 31.26 -10.30
N ALA A 116 18.97 32.36 -9.59
CA ALA A 116 19.84 33.47 -9.97
C ALA A 116 21.33 33.15 -9.84
N ASP A 117 21.70 32.32 -8.84
CA ASP A 117 23.10 31.91 -8.63
C ASP A 117 23.55 30.85 -9.62
N CYS A 118 22.63 30.05 -10.16
CA CYS A 118 22.86 28.93 -11.06
C CYS A 118 22.21 29.12 -12.44
N GLU A 119 22.44 30.24 -13.11
CA GLU A 119 21.81 30.62 -14.39
C GLU A 119 21.90 29.55 -15.50
N ASN A 120 22.95 28.73 -15.47
CA ASN A 120 23.18 27.67 -16.47
C ASN A 120 22.41 26.37 -16.19
N ARG A 121 21.61 26.32 -15.10
CA ARG A 121 20.87 25.13 -14.71
C ARG A 121 19.45 25.48 -14.36
N LYS A 122 18.52 24.67 -14.83
CA LYS A 122 17.12 24.80 -14.50
C LYS A 122 16.89 24.50 -13.02
N THR A 123 16.32 25.47 -12.29
CA THR A 123 15.92 25.30 -10.89
C THR A 123 14.42 25.02 -10.84
N ILE A 124 14.04 24.00 -10.08
CA ILE A 124 12.67 23.50 -9.97
C ILE A 124 12.31 23.42 -8.50
N MET A 125 11.24 24.08 -8.11
CA MET A 125 10.63 23.93 -6.79
C MET A 125 9.78 22.66 -6.74
N VAL A 126 9.97 21.84 -5.73
CA VAL A 126 9.16 20.62 -5.52
C VAL A 126 8.34 20.80 -4.25
N SER A 127 7.02 20.86 -4.39
CA SER A 127 6.09 21.02 -3.26
C SER A 127 4.77 20.31 -3.55
N ARG A 128 4.17 19.75 -2.49
CA ARG A 128 2.80 19.22 -2.52
C ARG A 128 1.75 20.31 -2.31
N ASP A 129 2.16 21.48 -1.83
CA ASP A 129 1.25 22.61 -1.66
C ASP A 129 1.00 23.29 -3.00
N ILE A 130 -0.26 23.28 -3.42
CA ILE A 130 -0.70 23.91 -4.68
C ILE A 130 -0.49 25.42 -4.65
N ASN A 131 -0.70 26.09 -3.50
CA ASN A 131 -0.52 27.54 -3.38
C ASN A 131 0.95 27.92 -3.58
N MET A 132 1.88 27.17 -2.97
CA MET A 132 3.30 27.36 -3.16
C MET A 132 3.70 27.21 -4.64
N ARG A 133 3.17 26.21 -5.34
CA ARG A 133 3.45 26.02 -6.76
C ARG A 133 2.91 27.16 -7.62
N VAL A 134 1.69 27.62 -7.36
CA VAL A 134 1.10 28.76 -8.06
C VAL A 134 1.90 30.07 -7.84
N ILE A 135 2.35 30.32 -6.60
CA ILE A 135 3.23 31.47 -6.30
C ILE A 135 4.55 31.35 -7.06
N CYS A 136 5.19 30.18 -7.06
CA CYS A 136 6.42 29.94 -7.81
C CYS A 136 6.25 30.24 -9.29
N ASP A 137 5.21 29.73 -9.93
CA ASP A 137 4.92 29.94 -11.35
C ASP A 137 4.70 31.46 -11.64
N SER A 138 4.01 32.17 -10.75
CA SER A 138 3.73 33.62 -10.91
C SER A 138 5.00 34.49 -10.91
N ILE A 139 6.08 34.03 -10.27
CA ILE A 139 7.37 34.75 -10.19
C ILE A 139 8.45 34.13 -11.10
N GLY A 140 8.06 33.21 -11.99
CA GLY A 140 8.93 32.60 -12.98
C GLY A 140 9.89 31.54 -12.42
N ILE A 141 9.49 30.82 -11.38
CA ILE A 141 10.15 29.61 -10.91
C ILE A 141 9.30 28.42 -11.35
N GLU A 142 9.86 27.48 -12.10
CA GLU A 142 9.16 26.24 -12.39
C GLU A 142 8.90 25.46 -11.11
N ALA A 143 7.66 25.01 -10.93
CA ALA A 143 7.25 24.21 -9.81
C ALA A 143 6.66 22.87 -10.23
N GLN A 144 6.95 21.81 -9.46
CA GLN A 144 6.44 20.47 -9.71
C GLN A 144 5.80 19.91 -8.45
N ASP A 145 4.71 19.15 -8.64
CA ASP A 145 4.16 18.34 -7.57
C ASP A 145 5.11 17.19 -7.23
N TYR A 146 5.23 16.89 -5.95
CA TYR A 146 5.87 15.67 -5.51
C TYR A 146 4.83 14.54 -5.50
N ILE A 147 4.71 13.88 -6.62
CA ILE A 147 4.04 12.59 -6.67
C ILE A 147 5.04 11.59 -6.12
N SER A 148 4.97 11.31 -4.82
CA SER A 148 5.73 10.18 -4.30
C SER A 148 5.22 8.94 -5.05
N GLU A 149 6.12 8.06 -5.49
CA GLU A 149 5.76 6.72 -5.96
C GLU A 149 4.98 5.90 -4.92
N LYS A 150 4.74 6.50 -3.74
CA LYS A 150 3.80 6.07 -2.71
C LYS A 150 2.37 6.66 -2.86
N ALA A 151 2.12 7.55 -3.81
CA ALA A 151 0.78 7.61 -4.39
C ALA A 151 0.61 6.23 -5.03
N ALA A 152 -0.26 5.40 -4.48
CA ALA A 152 -0.56 4.10 -5.07
C ALA A 152 -0.69 4.30 -6.59
N PRO A 153 -0.04 3.46 -7.42
CA PRO A 153 -0.28 3.47 -8.85
C PRO A 153 -1.77 3.60 -9.06
N SER A 154 -2.20 4.22 -10.14
CA SER A 154 -3.64 4.25 -10.45
C SER A 154 -4.17 2.83 -10.25
N PHE A 155 -5.43 2.68 -9.85
CA PHE A 155 -5.99 1.34 -9.58
C PHE A 155 -5.76 0.38 -10.76
N GLU A 156 -5.54 0.92 -11.96
CA GLU A 156 -5.22 0.23 -13.21
C GLU A 156 -3.74 -0.23 -13.30
N GLU A 157 -2.83 0.42 -12.57
CA GLU A 157 -1.40 0.06 -12.51
C GLU A 157 -1.06 -0.88 -11.36
N LEU A 158 -2.02 -1.13 -10.44
CA LEU A 158 -1.84 -2.10 -9.37
C LEU A 158 -1.84 -3.52 -9.96
N TYR A 159 -0.88 -4.33 -9.52
CA TYR A 159 -0.91 -5.77 -9.79
C TYR A 159 -2.27 -6.36 -9.36
N ASN A 160 -3.05 -6.79 -10.35
CA ASN A 160 -4.42 -7.24 -10.14
C ASN A 160 -4.53 -8.78 -9.93
N GLY A 161 -3.41 -9.48 -9.88
CA GLY A 161 -3.35 -10.93 -9.62
C GLY A 161 -3.66 -11.82 -10.83
N PHE A 162 -4.05 -11.26 -11.97
CA PHE A 162 -4.28 -12.04 -13.20
C PHE A 162 -3.85 -11.27 -14.45
N ILE A 163 -3.64 -12.03 -15.53
CA ILE A 163 -3.40 -11.51 -16.87
C ILE A 163 -4.43 -12.10 -17.84
N VAL A 164 -4.62 -11.42 -18.96
CA VAL A 164 -5.36 -11.93 -20.10
C VAL A 164 -4.34 -12.25 -21.19
N GLN A 165 -4.34 -13.47 -21.69
CA GLN A 165 -3.46 -13.88 -22.77
C GLN A 165 -4.26 -14.62 -23.84
N CYS A 166 -3.95 -14.33 -25.09
CA CYS A 166 -4.62 -14.92 -26.24
C CYS A 166 -4.02 -16.28 -26.62
N PHE A 167 -4.88 -17.21 -27.01
CA PHE A 167 -4.52 -18.55 -27.42
C PHE A 167 -5.34 -19.00 -28.63
N ASP A 168 -4.82 -19.95 -29.37
CA ASP A 168 -5.61 -20.60 -30.41
C ASP A 168 -6.70 -21.48 -29.78
N ASP A 169 -7.83 -21.64 -30.48
CA ASP A 169 -8.98 -22.40 -30.03
C ASP A 169 -8.63 -23.81 -29.59
N GLU A 170 -7.73 -24.48 -30.35
CA GLU A 170 -7.27 -25.85 -30.07
C GLU A 170 -6.53 -25.94 -28.74
N VAL A 171 -5.76 -24.91 -28.33
CA VAL A 171 -5.03 -24.88 -27.05
C VAL A 171 -6.02 -24.82 -25.90
N ILE A 172 -7.08 -24.02 -26.02
CA ILE A 172 -8.14 -23.92 -25.01
C ILE A 172 -8.92 -25.26 -24.90
N ASP A 173 -9.21 -25.93 -26.04
CA ASP A 173 -9.87 -27.23 -26.03
C ASP A 173 -9.00 -28.29 -25.35
N ARG A 174 -7.71 -28.34 -25.65
CA ARG A 174 -6.73 -29.22 -25.01
C ARG A 174 -6.64 -28.96 -23.49
N PHE A 175 -6.65 -27.71 -23.09
CA PHE A 175 -6.67 -27.33 -21.65
C PHE A 175 -7.93 -27.88 -20.96
N TYR A 176 -9.11 -27.75 -21.59
CA TYR A 176 -10.35 -28.33 -21.05
C TYR A 176 -10.35 -29.88 -21.10
N ALA A 177 -9.62 -30.47 -22.02
CA ALA A 177 -9.43 -31.93 -22.07
C ALA A 177 -8.46 -32.44 -20.99
N GLY A 178 -7.84 -31.51 -20.21
CA GLY A 178 -6.91 -31.88 -19.15
C GLY A 178 -5.48 -32.13 -19.64
N GLU A 179 -5.14 -31.65 -20.83
CA GLU A 179 -3.76 -31.72 -21.33
C GLU A 179 -2.89 -30.64 -20.68
N ASP A 180 -1.61 -30.96 -20.52
CA ASP A 180 -0.61 -30.04 -19.99
C ASP A 180 -0.32 -28.90 -20.99
N ILE A 181 -0.73 -27.69 -20.64
CA ILE A 181 -0.43 -26.48 -21.41
C ILE A 181 0.62 -25.69 -20.64
N MET A 182 1.74 -25.45 -21.29
CA MET A 182 2.84 -24.66 -20.73
C MET A 182 2.92 -23.29 -21.40
N ILE A 183 3.39 -22.29 -20.68
CA ILE A 183 3.75 -20.98 -21.21
C ILE A 183 5.25 -20.80 -20.95
N THR A 184 6.03 -20.83 -22.00
CA THR A 184 7.49 -20.53 -21.91
C THR A 184 7.74 -19.04 -21.72
N GLU A 185 8.95 -18.65 -21.30
CA GLU A 185 9.31 -17.24 -21.16
C GLU A 185 9.15 -16.45 -22.47
N ASP A 186 9.43 -17.09 -23.61
CA ASP A 186 9.35 -16.49 -24.95
C ASP A 186 7.89 -16.32 -25.44
N GLU A 187 6.98 -17.15 -24.95
CA GLU A 187 5.53 -17.11 -25.29
C GLU A 187 4.73 -16.17 -24.40
N ALA A 188 5.30 -15.76 -23.26
CA ALA A 188 4.63 -14.86 -22.32
C ALA A 188 4.61 -13.42 -22.90
N GLU A 189 3.41 -12.90 -23.16
CA GLU A 189 3.22 -11.51 -23.66
C GLU A 189 3.68 -10.44 -22.65
N GLN A 190 3.76 -10.81 -21.39
CA GLN A 190 4.18 -9.92 -20.29
C GLN A 190 4.81 -10.74 -19.14
N PRO A 191 5.56 -10.11 -18.22
CA PRO A 191 6.14 -10.81 -17.07
C PRO A 191 5.07 -11.51 -16.23
N MET A 192 5.30 -12.79 -15.93
CA MET A 192 4.40 -13.62 -15.13
C MET A 192 5.01 -13.94 -13.77
N TYR A 193 4.16 -14.02 -12.75
CA TYR A 193 4.58 -14.24 -11.37
C TYR A 193 3.92 -15.49 -10.79
N PRO A 194 4.60 -16.23 -9.88
CA PRO A 194 4.01 -17.37 -9.19
C PRO A 194 2.67 -17.02 -8.53
N ASN A 195 1.71 -17.94 -8.64
CA ASN A 195 0.31 -17.79 -8.19
C ASN A 195 -0.51 -16.72 -8.94
N GLN A 196 -0.02 -16.20 -10.05
CA GLN A 196 -0.79 -15.34 -10.94
C GLN A 196 -1.80 -16.16 -11.71
N TYR A 197 -3.00 -15.60 -11.91
CA TYR A 197 -4.01 -16.22 -12.75
C TYR A 197 -3.87 -15.81 -14.20
N VAL A 198 -4.27 -16.69 -15.11
CA VAL A 198 -4.29 -16.47 -16.55
C VAL A 198 -5.71 -16.66 -17.04
N MET A 199 -6.30 -15.62 -17.58
CA MET A 199 -7.52 -15.73 -18.37
C MET A 199 -7.10 -16.03 -19.81
N MET A 200 -7.22 -17.27 -20.21
CA MET A 200 -6.99 -17.71 -21.59
C MET A 200 -8.17 -17.27 -22.43
N VAL A 201 -7.96 -16.54 -23.50
CA VAL A 201 -9.02 -16.06 -24.41
C VAL A 201 -8.69 -16.52 -25.83
N SER A 202 -9.68 -16.98 -26.57
CA SER A 202 -9.49 -17.42 -27.95
C SER A 202 -9.20 -16.23 -28.88
N ASN A 203 -8.23 -16.42 -29.78
CA ASN A 203 -7.95 -15.47 -30.86
C ASN A 203 -9.13 -15.35 -31.86
N ALA A 204 -9.96 -16.37 -31.99
CA ALA A 204 -11.04 -16.41 -32.94
C ALA A 204 -12.42 -16.09 -32.35
N ASN A 205 -12.60 -16.27 -31.04
CA ASN A 205 -13.90 -16.14 -30.38
C ASN A 205 -13.76 -15.65 -28.93
N ASP A 206 -14.02 -14.37 -28.68
CA ASP A 206 -13.92 -13.74 -27.36
C ASP A 206 -14.79 -14.39 -26.26
N LYS A 207 -15.77 -15.21 -26.64
CA LYS A 207 -16.63 -15.95 -25.71
C LYS A 207 -16.01 -17.26 -25.24
N LYS A 208 -15.00 -17.77 -25.96
CA LYS A 208 -14.28 -18.97 -25.58
C LYS A 208 -13.09 -18.61 -24.73
N SER A 209 -13.16 -18.96 -23.47
CA SER A 209 -12.11 -18.62 -22.49
C SER A 209 -11.97 -19.72 -21.45
N ALA A 210 -10.79 -19.81 -20.84
CA ALA A 210 -10.53 -20.68 -19.70
C ALA A 210 -9.83 -19.91 -18.60
N LEU A 211 -9.99 -20.36 -17.35
CA LEU A 211 -9.31 -19.78 -16.19
C LEU A 211 -8.23 -20.73 -15.73
N ALA A 212 -7.01 -20.25 -15.69
CA ALA A 212 -5.84 -21.01 -15.29
C ALA A 212 -5.04 -20.28 -14.22
N LYS A 213 -4.21 -21.01 -13.51
CA LYS A 213 -3.26 -20.53 -12.52
C LYS A 213 -1.84 -20.85 -13.00
N PHE A 214 -0.98 -19.85 -12.98
CA PHE A 214 0.43 -19.96 -13.31
C PHE A 214 1.26 -20.21 -12.05
N LYS A 215 2.17 -21.15 -12.10
CA LYS A 215 3.11 -21.44 -11.03
C LYS A 215 4.53 -21.02 -11.40
N ASN A 216 5.01 -21.50 -12.52
CA ASN A 216 6.30 -21.11 -13.13
C ASN A 216 6.33 -21.58 -14.59
N HIS A 217 7.37 -21.21 -15.35
CA HIS A 217 7.53 -21.57 -16.77
C HIS A 217 7.93 -23.04 -17.03
N HIS A 218 8.14 -23.83 -15.96
CA HIS A 218 8.52 -25.25 -16.08
C HIS A 218 7.38 -26.19 -15.66
N GLU A 219 6.25 -25.66 -15.24
CA GLU A 219 5.08 -26.43 -14.85
C GLU A 219 3.86 -26.02 -15.70
N PRO A 220 2.95 -26.96 -16.01
CA PRO A 220 1.78 -26.64 -16.79
C PRO A 220 0.82 -25.71 -16.03
N LEU A 221 0.03 -24.97 -16.80
CA LEU A 221 -1.07 -24.18 -16.26
C LEU A 221 -2.07 -25.09 -15.54
N GLN A 222 -2.41 -24.71 -14.32
CA GLN A 222 -3.38 -25.44 -13.51
C GLN A 222 -4.78 -24.88 -13.75
N ALA A 223 -5.76 -25.74 -13.99
CA ALA A 223 -7.15 -25.30 -14.06
C ALA A 223 -7.60 -24.72 -12.72
N VAL A 224 -8.26 -23.57 -12.74
CA VAL A 224 -8.90 -23.01 -11.55
C VAL A 224 -10.08 -23.88 -11.20
N VAL A 225 -9.92 -24.69 -10.18
CA VAL A 225 -11.01 -25.46 -9.61
C VAL A 225 -11.80 -24.46 -8.77
N THR A 226 -12.97 -24.05 -9.22
CA THR A 226 -13.94 -23.35 -8.38
C THR A 226 -14.36 -24.29 -7.26
N LYS A 227 -13.56 -24.33 -6.22
CA LYS A 227 -13.95 -24.96 -4.96
C LYS A 227 -15.08 -24.12 -4.40
N ASN A 228 -16.29 -24.61 -4.61
CA ASN A 228 -17.46 -23.97 -4.03
C ASN A 228 -17.32 -24.06 -2.51
N ILE A 229 -17.58 -22.98 -1.83
CA ILE A 229 -17.66 -22.97 -0.36
C ILE A 229 -19.07 -23.49 -0.01
N HIS A 230 -19.28 -24.79 -0.25
CA HIS A 230 -20.61 -25.42 -0.26
C HIS A 230 -21.36 -25.30 1.07
N ASP A 231 -20.66 -25.43 2.19
CA ASP A 231 -21.28 -25.42 3.52
C ASP A 231 -21.94 -24.07 3.82
N TRP A 232 -21.43 -23.01 3.21
CA TRP A 232 -21.89 -21.64 3.44
C TRP A 232 -22.66 -21.05 2.27
N LYS A 233 -23.01 -21.86 1.25
CA LYS A 233 -23.80 -21.47 0.06
C LYS A 233 -23.22 -20.25 -0.68
N ILE A 234 -21.91 -20.18 -0.76
CA ILE A 234 -21.19 -19.12 -1.48
C ILE A 234 -20.63 -19.68 -2.78
N ASP A 235 -21.06 -19.09 -3.87
CA ASP A 235 -20.56 -19.37 -5.22
C ASP A 235 -19.92 -18.12 -5.83
N ALA A 236 -18.86 -18.32 -6.63
CA ALA A 236 -18.26 -17.24 -7.38
C ALA A 236 -19.22 -16.70 -8.45
N ARG A 237 -19.50 -15.41 -8.46
CA ARG A 237 -20.36 -14.74 -9.44
C ARG A 237 -19.60 -14.20 -10.64
N ASN A 238 -18.29 -14.10 -10.54
CA ASN A 238 -17.38 -13.63 -11.59
C ASN A 238 -16.00 -14.28 -11.42
N LYS A 239 -15.12 -14.07 -12.42
CA LYS A 239 -13.77 -14.64 -12.46
C LYS A 239 -12.89 -14.19 -11.28
N GLU A 240 -13.00 -12.92 -10.88
CA GLU A 240 -12.21 -12.36 -9.78
C GLU A 240 -12.58 -13.03 -8.45
N GLN A 241 -13.86 -13.32 -8.24
CA GLN A 241 -14.31 -14.08 -7.05
C GLN A 241 -13.87 -15.56 -7.14
N ALA A 242 -13.86 -16.16 -8.34
CA ALA A 242 -13.34 -17.51 -8.52
C ALA A 242 -11.84 -17.59 -8.18
N PHE A 243 -11.05 -16.64 -8.63
CA PHE A 243 -9.64 -16.53 -8.29
C PHE A 243 -9.43 -16.33 -6.78
N ALA A 244 -10.23 -15.43 -6.16
CA ALA A 244 -10.17 -15.19 -4.73
C ALA A 244 -10.47 -16.45 -3.92
N ILE A 245 -11.49 -17.22 -4.29
CA ILE A 245 -11.86 -18.48 -3.62
C ILE A 245 -10.74 -19.51 -3.78
N ASP A 246 -10.22 -19.71 -4.99
CA ASP A 246 -9.13 -20.67 -5.24
C ASP A 246 -7.90 -20.34 -4.39
N MET A 247 -7.56 -19.06 -4.30
CA MET A 247 -6.42 -18.58 -3.51
C MET A 247 -6.63 -18.75 -2.01
N LEU A 248 -7.81 -18.37 -1.50
CA LEU A 248 -8.16 -18.45 -0.10
C LEU A 248 -8.29 -19.90 0.41
N MET A 249 -8.73 -20.82 -0.46
CA MET A 249 -8.88 -22.24 -0.14
C MET A 249 -7.58 -23.05 -0.30
N ASN A 250 -6.49 -22.42 -0.75
CA ASN A 250 -5.21 -23.10 -0.90
C ASN A 250 -4.35 -22.88 0.38
N PRO A 251 -4.11 -23.92 1.19
CA PRO A 251 -3.35 -23.80 2.44
C PRO A 251 -1.86 -23.49 2.23
N ASP A 252 -1.33 -23.68 1.03
CA ASP A 252 0.07 -23.33 0.71
C ASP A 252 0.28 -21.83 0.56
N ILE A 253 -0.79 -21.07 0.26
CA ILE A 253 -0.73 -19.61 0.15
C ILE A 253 -0.98 -18.99 1.52
N LYS A 254 0.09 -18.50 2.14
CA LYS A 254 0.04 -18.01 3.53
C LYS A 254 -0.53 -16.60 3.68
N ILE A 255 -0.47 -15.78 2.64
CA ILE A 255 -0.96 -14.39 2.67
C ILE A 255 -1.73 -14.11 1.38
N VAL A 256 -2.99 -13.71 1.52
CA VAL A 256 -3.86 -13.29 0.41
C VAL A 256 -4.31 -11.85 0.65
N SER A 257 -4.16 -11.00 -0.36
CA SER A 257 -4.66 -9.63 -0.35
C SER A 257 -5.81 -9.48 -1.33
N LEU A 258 -7.01 -9.15 -0.84
CA LEU A 258 -8.19 -8.90 -1.66
C LEU A 258 -8.40 -7.39 -1.82
N VAL A 259 -8.16 -6.89 -3.03
CA VAL A 259 -8.34 -5.47 -3.38
C VAL A 259 -9.53 -5.33 -4.33
N GLY A 260 -10.40 -4.35 -4.11
CA GLY A 260 -11.56 -4.13 -4.97
C GLY A 260 -12.54 -3.12 -4.37
N ARG A 261 -13.53 -2.73 -5.17
CA ARG A 261 -14.56 -1.76 -4.79
C ARG A 261 -15.40 -2.24 -3.60
N ALA A 262 -16.02 -1.30 -2.88
CA ALA A 262 -17.00 -1.63 -1.86
C ALA A 262 -18.14 -2.48 -2.45
N GLY A 263 -18.66 -3.45 -1.69
CA GLY A 263 -19.73 -4.34 -2.16
C GLY A 263 -19.30 -5.46 -3.12
N SER A 264 -18.01 -5.62 -3.44
CA SER A 264 -17.53 -6.70 -4.31
C SER A 264 -17.45 -8.08 -3.63
N GLY A 265 -17.83 -8.19 -2.35
CA GLY A 265 -17.88 -9.46 -1.61
C GLY A 265 -16.57 -9.89 -0.93
N LYS A 266 -15.52 -9.06 -0.90
CA LYS A 266 -14.19 -9.41 -0.34
C LYS A 266 -14.26 -10.01 1.07
N THR A 267 -14.88 -9.28 2.00
CA THR A 267 -14.98 -9.69 3.40
C THR A 267 -15.80 -10.96 3.55
N LEU A 268 -16.92 -11.06 2.80
CA LEU A 268 -17.78 -12.23 2.80
C LEU A 268 -17.04 -13.49 2.32
N LEU A 269 -16.30 -13.39 1.21
CA LEU A 269 -15.52 -14.51 0.67
C LEU A 269 -14.41 -14.93 1.62
N ALA A 270 -13.68 -13.97 2.21
CA ALA A 270 -12.61 -14.26 3.15
C ALA A 270 -13.13 -14.97 4.42
N ILE A 271 -14.25 -14.50 4.98
CA ILE A 271 -14.89 -15.13 6.15
C ILE A 271 -15.42 -16.52 5.79
N ALA A 272 -16.10 -16.67 4.66
CA ALA A 272 -16.62 -17.96 4.22
C ALA A 272 -15.53 -19.00 4.00
N ALA A 273 -14.41 -18.63 3.37
CA ALA A 273 -13.25 -19.50 3.20
C ALA A 273 -12.61 -19.87 4.55
N GLY A 274 -12.53 -18.91 5.49
CA GLY A 274 -12.04 -19.18 6.84
C GLY A 274 -12.94 -20.13 7.63
N LEU A 275 -14.25 -19.98 7.54
CA LEU A 275 -15.22 -20.89 8.15
C LEU A 275 -15.10 -22.30 7.55
N GLN A 276 -14.99 -22.42 6.21
CA GLN A 276 -14.86 -23.70 5.51
C GLN A 276 -13.62 -24.47 6.01
N GLN A 277 -12.52 -23.78 6.23
CA GLN A 277 -11.26 -24.39 6.65
C GLN A 277 -11.10 -24.53 8.18
N THR A 278 -12.09 -24.11 8.96
CA THR A 278 -12.04 -24.16 10.44
C THR A 278 -13.13 -25.06 11.02
N ILE A 279 -14.34 -24.91 10.52
CA ILE A 279 -15.54 -25.61 11.04
C ILE A 279 -16.39 -26.20 9.92
N GLY A 280 -15.84 -26.37 8.71
CA GLY A 280 -16.52 -27.01 7.59
C GLY A 280 -16.96 -28.44 7.94
N LEU A 281 -18.02 -28.91 7.28
CA LEU A 281 -18.60 -30.24 7.52
C LEU A 281 -17.65 -31.38 7.11
N ARG A 282 -16.73 -31.10 6.19
CA ARG A 282 -15.69 -32.04 5.77
C ARG A 282 -14.45 -31.84 6.60
N SER A 283 -14.17 -32.75 7.50
CA SER A 283 -13.05 -32.67 8.43
C SER A 283 -11.67 -32.67 7.76
N ASP A 284 -11.55 -33.19 6.55
CA ASP A 284 -10.34 -33.19 5.73
C ASP A 284 -10.00 -31.80 5.14
N GLU A 285 -10.97 -30.89 5.10
CA GLU A 285 -10.80 -29.49 4.68
C GLU A 285 -10.50 -28.54 5.86
N ASN A 286 -10.56 -29.03 7.10
CA ASN A 286 -10.30 -28.23 8.30
C ASN A 286 -8.80 -28.12 8.59
N HIS A 287 -8.16 -27.16 7.94
CA HIS A 287 -6.71 -26.93 8.06
C HIS A 287 -6.32 -26.08 9.27
N TYR A 288 -7.27 -25.31 9.85
CA TYR A 288 -7.01 -24.40 10.96
C TYR A 288 -7.86 -24.71 12.18
N SER A 289 -7.32 -24.45 13.36
CA SER A 289 -8.03 -24.70 14.62
C SER A 289 -9.11 -23.67 14.91
N ARG A 290 -8.97 -22.45 14.39
CA ARG A 290 -9.86 -21.32 14.64
C ARG A 290 -9.80 -20.27 13.54
N LEU A 291 -10.89 -19.51 13.41
CA LEU A 291 -11.01 -18.32 12.58
C LEU A 291 -10.92 -17.08 13.47
N ILE A 292 -9.98 -16.17 13.17
CA ILE A 292 -9.88 -14.87 13.83
C ILE A 292 -10.25 -13.81 12.81
N VAL A 293 -11.26 -13.00 13.12
CA VAL A 293 -11.64 -11.86 12.28
C VAL A 293 -11.41 -10.56 13.03
N SER A 294 -10.62 -9.69 12.44
CA SER A 294 -10.24 -8.43 13.05
C SER A 294 -10.46 -7.25 12.10
N ARG A 295 -10.72 -6.10 12.69
CA ARG A 295 -10.84 -4.84 11.97
C ARG A 295 -10.11 -3.73 12.71
N PRO A 296 -9.36 -2.84 12.01
CA PRO A 296 -8.79 -1.65 12.62
C PRO A 296 -9.90 -0.75 13.17
N VAL A 297 -9.77 -0.32 14.41
CA VAL A 297 -10.68 0.65 15.01
C VAL A 297 -10.16 2.04 14.73
N GLN A 298 -10.86 2.79 13.91
CA GLN A 298 -10.60 4.22 13.69
C GLN A 298 -11.70 5.03 14.36
N PRO A 299 -11.41 5.73 15.47
CA PRO A 299 -12.40 6.61 16.07
C PRO A 299 -12.74 7.76 15.11
N LEU A 300 -14.00 8.00 14.86
CA LEU A 300 -14.53 9.18 14.17
C LEU A 300 -14.38 10.40 15.10
N GLY A 301 -13.14 10.84 15.36
CA GLY A 301 -12.82 11.94 16.26
C GLY A 301 -11.61 11.63 17.15
N LYS A 302 -11.14 12.63 17.91
CA LYS A 302 -9.88 12.53 18.67
C LYS A 302 -9.94 11.60 19.89
N ASP A 303 -11.12 11.09 20.30
CA ASP A 303 -11.24 10.31 21.54
C ASP A 303 -12.38 9.29 21.53
N ILE A 304 -12.08 8.01 21.71
CA ILE A 304 -13.06 6.96 22.07
C ILE A 304 -13.49 7.14 23.55
N GLY A 305 -12.79 7.94 24.32
CA GLY A 305 -12.96 8.10 25.78
C GLY A 305 -14.31 8.59 26.27
N PHE A 306 -15.08 9.28 25.43
CA PHE A 306 -16.37 9.88 25.81
C PHE A 306 -17.60 8.96 25.69
N LEU A 307 -17.46 7.76 25.12
CA LEU A 307 -18.57 6.81 25.09
C LEU A 307 -18.69 6.10 26.45
N PRO A 308 -19.88 6.04 27.07
CA PRO A 308 -20.11 5.25 28.29
C PRO A 308 -20.00 3.74 27.99
N GLY A 309 -19.55 2.96 28.97
CA GLY A 309 -19.43 1.51 28.85
C GLY A 309 -18.00 0.98 28.89
N THR A 310 -17.88 -0.34 28.91
CA THR A 310 -16.60 -1.05 28.84
C THR A 310 -15.91 -0.81 27.49
N MET A 311 -14.61 -1.12 27.39
CA MET A 311 -13.86 -1.01 26.11
C MET A 311 -14.48 -1.90 25.04
N GLU A 312 -14.94 -3.09 25.42
CA GLU A 312 -15.62 -4.05 24.53
C GLU A 312 -16.92 -3.50 23.98
N GLU A 313 -17.78 -2.94 24.86
CA GLU A 313 -19.03 -2.30 24.45
C GLU A 313 -18.79 -1.12 23.50
N LYS A 314 -17.76 -0.35 23.74
CA LYS A 314 -17.38 0.77 22.87
C LYS A 314 -16.92 0.31 21.48
N MET A 315 -16.39 -0.89 21.35
CA MET A 315 -15.88 -1.43 20.10
C MET A 315 -16.93 -2.16 19.26
N LEU A 316 -18.06 -2.57 19.86
CA LEU A 316 -19.13 -3.30 19.18
C LEU A 316 -19.60 -2.67 17.85
N PRO A 317 -19.80 -1.35 17.72
CA PRO A 317 -20.24 -0.76 16.46
C PRO A 317 -19.29 -1.02 15.27
N TRP A 318 -17.99 -1.10 15.52
CA TRP A 318 -17.00 -1.38 14.45
C TRP A 318 -16.93 -2.86 14.07
N LEU A 319 -17.32 -3.75 14.99
CA LEU A 319 -17.35 -5.19 14.78
C LEU A 319 -18.68 -5.69 14.22
N MET A 320 -19.74 -4.89 14.30
CA MET A 320 -21.07 -5.25 13.77
C MET A 320 -21.06 -5.74 12.33
N PRO A 321 -20.37 -5.10 11.36
CA PRO A 321 -20.34 -5.57 9.97
C PRO A 321 -19.75 -6.98 9.82
N ILE A 322 -18.78 -7.34 10.68
CA ILE A 322 -18.22 -8.69 10.73
C ILE A 322 -19.25 -9.68 11.25
N GLN A 323 -19.90 -9.33 12.36
CA GLN A 323 -20.96 -10.17 12.95
C GLN A 323 -22.13 -10.38 11.98
N ASP A 324 -22.50 -9.38 11.20
CA ASP A 324 -23.58 -9.48 10.22
C ASP A 324 -23.20 -10.43 9.08
N ASN A 325 -21.95 -10.38 8.58
CA ASN A 325 -21.47 -11.35 7.60
C ASN A 325 -21.44 -12.79 8.15
N LEU A 326 -20.98 -12.97 9.39
CA LEU A 326 -20.98 -14.28 10.04
C LEU A 326 -22.40 -14.81 10.24
N LYS A 327 -23.34 -13.99 10.73
CA LYS A 327 -24.76 -14.38 10.86
C LYS A 327 -25.38 -14.73 9.52
N PHE A 328 -25.08 -13.95 8.48
CA PHE A 328 -25.57 -14.23 7.13
C PHE A 328 -25.08 -15.60 6.63
N LEU A 329 -23.81 -15.94 6.83
CA LEU A 329 -23.22 -17.20 6.41
C LEU A 329 -23.76 -18.38 7.24
N MET A 330 -23.84 -18.23 8.56
CA MET A 330 -24.20 -19.31 9.47
C MET A 330 -25.72 -19.52 9.61
N GLY A 331 -26.52 -18.58 9.13
CA GLY A 331 -27.97 -18.68 9.09
C GLY A 331 -28.68 -18.37 10.39
N ASP A 332 -28.03 -18.45 11.54
CA ASP A 332 -28.60 -18.11 12.84
C ASP A 332 -27.55 -17.60 13.84
N ARG A 333 -28.06 -16.89 14.86
CA ARG A 333 -27.25 -16.28 15.92
C ARG A 333 -26.73 -17.32 16.92
N THR A 334 -27.51 -18.33 17.20
CA THR A 334 -27.20 -19.35 18.22
C THR A 334 -25.97 -20.17 17.84
N SER A 335 -25.86 -20.54 16.56
CA SER A 335 -24.68 -21.23 16.03
C SER A 335 -23.42 -20.38 16.13
N LEU A 336 -23.48 -19.07 15.84
CA LEU A 336 -22.36 -18.16 15.98
C LEU A 336 -21.89 -18.08 17.44
N GLU A 337 -22.79 -17.85 18.40
CA GLU A 337 -22.47 -17.76 19.81
C GLU A 337 -21.82 -19.06 20.33
N MET A 338 -22.36 -20.21 19.95
CA MET A 338 -21.79 -21.52 20.30
C MET A 338 -20.34 -21.70 19.81
N TYR A 339 -20.03 -21.30 18.57
CA TYR A 339 -18.67 -21.43 18.03
C TYR A 339 -17.71 -20.41 18.63
N MET A 340 -18.20 -19.23 19.01
CA MET A 340 -17.42 -18.25 19.76
C MET A 340 -17.10 -18.76 21.18
N GLU A 341 -18.05 -19.33 21.90
CA GLU A 341 -17.85 -19.94 23.22
C GLU A 341 -16.84 -21.12 23.16
N LYS A 342 -16.87 -21.89 22.09
CA LYS A 342 -15.88 -22.97 21.85
C LYS A 342 -14.50 -22.48 21.41
N GLY A 343 -14.31 -21.17 21.25
CA GLY A 343 -13.05 -20.59 20.77
C GLY A 343 -12.71 -20.95 19.30
N LYS A 344 -13.71 -21.33 18.49
CA LYS A 344 -13.54 -21.63 17.07
C LYS A 344 -13.64 -20.37 16.20
N ILE A 345 -14.36 -19.36 16.67
CA ILE A 345 -14.48 -18.05 16.04
C ILE A 345 -14.12 -16.99 17.06
N GLU A 346 -13.15 -16.16 16.75
CA GLU A 346 -12.75 -15.01 17.56
C GLU A 346 -12.99 -13.73 16.74
N ILE A 347 -13.72 -12.77 17.30
CA ILE A 347 -13.93 -11.45 16.70
C ILE A 347 -13.25 -10.45 17.62
N GLU A 348 -12.10 -9.92 17.18
CA GLU A 348 -11.29 -9.06 18.03
C GLU A 348 -10.91 -7.77 17.33
N ALA A 349 -10.77 -6.70 18.09
CA ALA A 349 -10.10 -5.52 17.57
C ALA A 349 -8.59 -5.78 17.44
N LEU A 350 -8.00 -5.16 16.45
CA LEU A 350 -6.59 -5.38 16.11
C LEU A 350 -5.61 -5.11 17.26
N THR A 351 -6.00 -4.23 18.18
CA THR A 351 -5.21 -3.90 19.39
C THR A 351 -4.98 -5.11 20.29
N TYR A 352 -5.87 -6.08 20.28
CA TYR A 352 -5.77 -7.31 21.10
C TYR A 352 -4.91 -8.40 20.44
N ILE A 353 -4.70 -8.32 19.14
CA ILE A 353 -3.77 -9.21 18.41
C ILE A 353 -2.31 -8.86 18.72
N ARG A 354 -2.04 -7.62 19.12
CA ARG A 354 -0.70 -7.18 19.51
C ARG A 354 -0.24 -7.90 20.79
N GLY A 355 0.95 -8.50 20.73
CA GLY A 355 1.54 -9.19 21.89
C GLY A 355 1.20 -10.67 22.00
N ARG A 356 0.29 -11.22 21.20
CA ARG A 356 0.00 -12.66 21.14
C ARG A 356 0.78 -13.29 19.98
N SER A 357 1.28 -14.50 20.17
CA SER A 357 1.69 -15.37 19.06
C SER A 357 0.47 -16.17 18.60
N ILE A 358 0.18 -16.14 17.32
CA ILE A 358 -1.00 -16.79 16.75
C ILE A 358 -0.51 -17.95 15.90
N SER A 359 -0.86 -19.17 16.28
CA SER A 359 -0.56 -20.38 15.54
C SER A 359 -1.85 -21.08 15.12
N ASN A 360 -1.78 -21.81 14.02
CA ASN A 360 -2.84 -22.66 13.51
C ASN A 360 -4.22 -21.96 13.43
N ALA A 361 -4.25 -20.72 12.89
CA ALA A 361 -5.46 -19.92 12.75
C ALA A 361 -5.58 -19.34 11.35
N PHE A 362 -6.81 -19.27 10.84
CA PHE A 362 -7.14 -18.47 9.67
C PHE A 362 -7.47 -17.06 10.13
N ILE A 363 -6.72 -16.07 9.64
CA ILE A 363 -6.85 -14.68 10.10
C ILE A 363 -7.40 -13.81 8.97
N VAL A 364 -8.51 -13.13 9.22
CA VAL A 364 -9.08 -12.15 8.32
C VAL A 364 -8.93 -10.76 8.93
N ILE A 365 -8.31 -9.85 8.19
CA ILE A 365 -8.19 -8.45 8.56
C ILE A 365 -9.00 -7.62 7.59
N ASP A 366 -10.18 -7.21 8.02
CA ASP A 366 -11.06 -6.37 7.23
C ASP A 366 -10.61 -4.90 7.27
N GLU A 367 -10.86 -4.13 6.20
CA GLU A 367 -10.46 -2.72 6.05
C GLU A 367 -8.95 -2.48 6.30
N ALA A 368 -8.10 -3.41 5.84
CA ALA A 368 -6.65 -3.39 6.07
C ALA A 368 -5.95 -2.13 5.50
N GLN A 369 -6.57 -1.40 4.56
CA GLN A 369 -6.05 -0.12 4.04
C GLN A 369 -5.95 0.98 5.12
N ASN A 370 -6.66 0.81 6.22
CA ASN A 370 -6.62 1.72 7.37
C ASN A 370 -5.44 1.46 8.31
N LEU A 371 -4.60 0.46 8.01
CA LEU A 371 -3.43 0.10 8.81
C LEU A 371 -2.19 0.87 8.35
N THR A 372 -1.35 1.24 9.32
CA THR A 372 0.00 1.71 9.05
C THR A 372 0.92 0.54 8.65
N LYS A 373 2.02 0.83 7.96
CA LYS A 373 3.04 -0.18 7.63
C LYS A 373 3.57 -0.90 8.88
N HIS A 374 3.72 -0.18 9.99
CA HIS A 374 4.18 -0.74 11.25
C HIS A 374 3.19 -1.76 11.82
N GLU A 375 1.89 -1.47 11.73
CA GLU A 375 0.83 -2.38 12.18
C GLU A 375 0.77 -3.64 11.34
N ILE A 376 0.80 -3.49 10.00
CA ILE A 376 0.84 -4.65 9.09
C ILE A 376 2.07 -5.52 9.38
N LYS A 377 3.25 -4.93 9.51
CA LYS A 377 4.48 -5.66 9.86
C LYS A 377 4.33 -6.39 11.19
N THR A 378 3.75 -5.73 12.20
CA THR A 378 3.53 -6.33 13.52
C THR A 378 2.62 -7.55 13.44
N ILE A 379 1.54 -7.49 12.65
CA ILE A 379 0.62 -8.61 12.46
C ILE A 379 1.32 -9.78 11.79
N ILE A 380 1.96 -9.54 10.62
CA ILE A 380 2.64 -10.60 9.86
C ILE A 380 3.71 -11.30 10.70
N THR A 381 4.43 -10.57 11.54
CA THR A 381 5.48 -11.16 12.41
C THR A 381 4.93 -11.89 13.64
N ARG A 382 3.61 -11.90 13.88
CA ARG A 382 2.96 -12.64 14.97
C ARG A 382 2.30 -13.93 14.51
N ILE A 383 2.22 -14.15 13.23
CA ILE A 383 1.73 -15.39 12.65
C ILE A 383 2.85 -16.42 12.81
N GLY A 384 2.60 -17.42 13.65
CA GLY A 384 3.49 -18.57 13.86
C GLY A 384 3.06 -19.76 13.02
N GLU A 385 3.86 -20.81 13.08
CA GLU A 385 3.54 -22.11 12.48
C GLU A 385 2.32 -22.77 13.12
#